data_6016ca7da850dddbf2c982703f6e1d16
#
_entry.id   6016ca7da850dddbf2c982703f6e1d16
#
_cell.length_a   1.000
_cell.length_b   1.000
_cell.length_c   1.000
_cell.angle_alpha   90.00
_cell.angle_beta   90.00
_cell.angle_gamma   90.00
#
_symmetry.space_group_name_H-M   'P 1'
#
loop_
_entity.id
_entity.type
_entity.pdbx_description
1 polymer ?
#
loop_
_entity_poly.entity_id
_entity_poly.type
_entity_poly.pdbx_seq_one_letter_code
_entity_poly.pdbx_strand_id
1 'polypeptide(L)'
;MKKAYTIVLCLMIVVCLGVGIYCNFNREQRGLDYEISFIERLNAFVFSPLSWICTGMLIGSIVNIRKRIPAAFRRSMKILAILFVLIYACAAIVYALPISAGSVYILTAWCIAHPSAFILPGLLYGLS
;
A
#
# COMPACT_ATOMS: atom_id res chain seq x y z
N MET A 1 -4.40 23.89 2.96
CA MET A 1 -3.91 22.70 2.23
C MET A 1 -3.60 21.51 3.14
N LYS A 2 -2.88 21.69 4.25
CA LYS A 2 -2.52 20.57 5.15
C LYS A 2 -3.74 19.83 5.76
N LYS A 3 -4.78 20.55 6.15
CA LYS A 3 -6.00 19.93 6.74
C LYS A 3 -6.75 19.07 5.72
N ALA A 4 -6.91 19.56 4.49
CA ALA A 4 -7.58 18.81 3.42
C ALA A 4 -6.81 17.53 3.07
N TYR A 5 -5.49 17.59 2.99
CA TYR A 5 -4.63 16.44 2.74
C TYR A 5 -4.78 15.36 3.84
N THR A 6 -4.75 15.77 5.11
CA THR A 6 -4.95 14.85 6.23
C THR A 6 -6.34 14.20 6.20
N ILE A 7 -7.38 14.98 5.91
CA ILE A 7 -8.75 14.47 5.79
C ILE A 7 -8.85 13.44 4.67
N VAL A 8 -8.27 13.71 3.50
CA VAL A 8 -8.26 12.78 2.36
C VAL A 8 -7.55 11.47 2.74
N LEU A 9 -6.38 11.54 3.39
CA LEU A 9 -5.67 10.35 3.85
C LEU A 9 -6.48 9.53 4.85
N CYS A 10 -7.12 10.18 5.82
CA CYS A 10 -7.99 9.49 6.78
C CYS A 10 -9.17 8.82 6.11
N LEU A 11 -9.82 9.49 5.16
CA LEU A 11 -10.92 8.91 4.39
C LEU A 11 -10.47 7.70 3.56
N MET A 12 -9.30 7.79 2.92
CA MET A 12 -8.73 6.67 2.16
C MET A 12 -8.45 5.47 3.06
N ILE A 13 -7.89 5.69 4.24
CA ILE A 13 -7.63 4.63 5.22
C ILE A 13 -8.95 3.98 5.65
N VAL A 14 -9.98 4.77 5.97
CA VAL A 14 -11.29 4.26 6.39
C VAL A 14 -11.93 3.42 5.29
N VAL A 15 -11.90 3.88 4.03
CA VAL A 15 -12.42 3.13 2.88
C VAL A 15 -11.68 1.81 2.70
N CYS A 16 -10.35 1.82 2.75
CA CYS A 16 -9.53 0.62 2.60
C CYS A 16 -9.78 -0.39 3.72
N LEU A 17 -9.89 0.08 4.97
CA LEU A 17 -10.23 -0.78 6.10
C LEU A 17 -11.64 -1.36 5.99
N GLY A 18 -12.62 -0.56 5.53
CA GLY A 18 -13.98 -1.02 5.29
C GLY A 18 -14.04 -2.14 4.26
N VAL A 19 -13.30 -2.02 3.15
CA VAL A 19 -13.18 -3.08 2.14
C VAL A 19 -12.52 -4.33 2.73
N GLY A 20 -11.48 -4.16 3.55
CA GLY A 20 -10.81 -5.28 4.23
C GLY A 20 -11.73 -6.04 5.17
N ILE A 21 -12.52 -5.33 5.97
CA ILE A 21 -13.51 -5.93 6.87
C ILE A 21 -14.59 -6.68 6.09
N TYR A 22 -15.10 -6.07 5.03
CA TYR A 22 -16.09 -6.70 4.15
C TYR A 22 -15.57 -8.00 3.53
N CYS A 23 -14.34 -8.01 3.03
CA CYS A 23 -13.71 -9.20 2.48
C CYS A 23 -13.53 -10.30 3.53
N ASN A 24 -13.09 -9.97 4.73
CA ASN A 24 -12.94 -10.92 5.82
C ASN A 24 -14.29 -11.53 6.23
N PHE A 25 -15.33 -10.73 6.34
CA PHE A 25 -16.68 -11.18 6.67
C PHE A 25 -17.22 -12.17 5.62
N ASN A 26 -17.08 -11.87 4.34
CA ASN A 26 -17.48 -12.77 3.27
C ASN A 26 -16.66 -14.07 3.25
N ARG A 27 -15.38 -14.01 3.59
CA ARG A 27 -14.51 -15.18 3.68
C ARG A 27 -14.97 -16.15 4.75
N GLU A 28 -15.35 -15.65 5.92
CA GLU A 28 -15.87 -16.48 7.01
C GLU A 28 -17.19 -17.16 6.66
N GLN A 29 -18.04 -16.51 5.88
CA GLN A 29 -19.35 -17.07 5.49
C GLN A 29 -19.27 -18.16 4.41
N ARG A 30 -18.23 -18.18 3.56
CA ARG A 30 -18.13 -19.10 2.42
C ARG A 30 -17.58 -20.49 2.74
N GLY A 31 -16.92 -20.67 3.88
CA GLY A 31 -16.38 -21.96 4.31
C GLY A 31 -15.23 -22.49 3.43
N LEU A 32 -15.15 -23.84 3.29
CA LEU A 32 -14.03 -24.52 2.64
C LEU A 32 -14.07 -24.50 1.10
N ASP A 33 -15.23 -24.31 0.49
CA ASP A 33 -15.41 -24.24 -0.99
C ASP A 33 -15.26 -22.81 -1.51
N TYR A 34 -14.13 -22.20 -1.19
CA TYR A 34 -13.90 -20.80 -1.36
C TYR A 34 -13.17 -20.48 -2.67
N GLU A 35 -13.87 -19.88 -3.62
CA GLU A 35 -13.26 -19.21 -4.76
C GLU A 35 -12.93 -17.75 -4.41
N ILE A 36 -11.68 -17.36 -4.64
CA ILE A 36 -11.22 -15.99 -4.41
C ILE A 36 -11.96 -15.05 -5.37
N SER A 37 -12.83 -14.20 -4.84
CA SER A 37 -13.55 -13.22 -5.64
C SER A 37 -12.64 -12.12 -6.17
N PHE A 38 -13.08 -11.42 -7.23
CA PHE A 38 -12.38 -10.27 -7.78
C PHE A 38 -12.12 -9.17 -6.74
N ILE A 39 -13.10 -8.90 -5.86
CA ILE A 39 -13.00 -7.91 -4.79
C ILE A 39 -11.89 -8.29 -3.79
N GLU A 40 -11.76 -9.56 -3.46
CA GLU A 40 -10.71 -10.02 -2.55
C GLU A 40 -9.31 -9.94 -3.17
N ARG A 41 -9.20 -10.20 -4.47
CA ARG A 41 -7.95 -9.97 -5.21
C ARG A 41 -7.59 -8.49 -5.19
N LEU A 42 -8.53 -7.60 -5.47
CA LEU A 42 -8.32 -6.16 -5.37
C LEU A 42 -7.93 -5.73 -3.95
N ASN A 43 -8.57 -6.29 -2.93
CA ASN A 43 -8.20 -6.00 -1.55
C ASN A 43 -6.75 -6.36 -1.26
N ALA A 44 -6.32 -7.57 -1.64
CA ALA A 44 -4.96 -8.03 -1.39
C ALA A 44 -3.91 -7.23 -2.18
N PHE A 45 -4.20 -6.88 -3.43
CA PHE A 45 -3.23 -6.24 -4.33
C PHE A 45 -3.20 -4.71 -4.24
N VAL A 46 -4.31 -4.08 -3.95
CA VAL A 46 -4.47 -2.62 -4.02
C VAL A 46 -4.84 -2.02 -2.67
N PHE A 47 -5.95 -2.41 -2.10
CA PHE A 47 -6.48 -1.75 -0.90
C PHE A 47 -5.63 -1.98 0.34
N SER A 48 -5.13 -3.18 0.56
CA SER A 48 -4.27 -3.47 1.71
C SER A 48 -2.94 -2.71 1.64
N PRO A 49 -2.16 -2.76 0.55
CA PRO A 49 -0.97 -1.93 0.40
C PRO A 49 -1.25 -0.43 0.49
N LEU A 50 -2.34 0.02 -0.14
CA LEU A 50 -2.72 1.43 -0.15
C LEU A 50 -3.02 1.96 1.25
N SER A 51 -3.71 1.19 2.09
CA SER A 51 -3.99 1.57 3.48
C SER A 51 -2.70 1.78 4.28
N TRP A 52 -1.71 0.92 4.10
CA TRP A 52 -0.41 1.03 4.76
C TRP A 52 0.41 2.21 4.23
N ILE A 53 0.37 2.47 2.93
CA ILE A 53 1.00 3.66 2.33
C ILE A 53 0.38 4.93 2.90
N CYS A 54 -0.95 5.03 2.92
CA CYS A 54 -1.65 6.19 3.47
C CYS A 54 -1.35 6.38 4.97
N THR A 55 -1.27 5.31 5.74
CA THR A 55 -0.90 5.35 7.15
C THR A 55 0.53 5.86 7.32
N GLY A 56 1.48 5.38 6.53
CA GLY A 56 2.85 5.86 6.53
C GLY A 56 2.95 7.35 6.16
N MET A 57 2.21 7.80 5.15
CA MET A 57 2.14 9.20 4.75
C MET A 57 1.58 10.09 5.86
N LEU A 58 0.54 9.61 6.56
CA LEU A 58 -0.05 10.34 7.68
C LEU A 58 0.97 10.48 8.82
N ILE A 59 1.61 9.40 9.23
CA ILE A 59 2.65 9.41 10.26
C ILE A 59 3.79 10.34 9.87
N GLY A 60 4.30 10.23 8.66
CA GLY A 60 5.38 11.08 8.15
C GLY A 60 5.02 12.58 8.11
N SER A 61 3.76 12.91 7.83
CA SER A 61 3.29 14.30 7.83
C SER A 61 3.08 14.89 9.24
N ILE A 62 2.76 14.04 10.22
CA ILE A 62 2.58 14.47 11.63
C ILE A 62 3.93 14.67 12.30
N VAL A 63 4.91 13.82 12.00
CA VAL A 63 6.25 13.90 12.58
C VAL A 63 6.96 15.17 12.12
N ASN A 64 7.25 16.06 13.06
CA ASN A 64 7.80 17.40 12.77
C ASN A 64 9.30 17.39 12.42
N ILE A 65 9.84 16.24 12.01
CA ILE A 65 11.25 16.08 11.61
C ILE A 65 11.50 16.66 10.21
N ARG A 66 10.47 16.81 9.40
CA ARG A 66 10.55 17.30 8.01
C ARG A 66 11.38 18.59 7.86
N LYS A 67 11.27 19.50 8.82
CA LYS A 67 12.00 20.77 8.81
C LYS A 67 13.51 20.61 9.03
N ARG A 68 13.94 19.51 9.64
CA ARG A 68 15.34 19.21 9.93
C ARG A 68 16.06 18.47 8.80
N ILE A 69 15.31 17.96 7.82
CA ILE A 69 15.84 17.18 6.71
C ILE A 69 16.23 18.13 5.56
N PRO A 70 17.47 18.05 5.02
CA PRO A 70 17.89 18.84 3.87
C PRO A 70 16.98 18.61 2.65
N ALA A 71 16.75 19.68 1.86
CA ALA A 71 15.85 19.63 0.71
C ALA A 71 16.26 18.59 -0.34
N ALA A 72 17.56 18.41 -0.57
CA ALA A 72 18.09 17.40 -1.49
C ALA A 72 17.74 15.98 -1.03
N PHE A 73 17.91 15.70 0.26
CA PHE A 73 17.57 14.39 0.84
C PHE A 73 16.08 14.10 0.78
N ARG A 74 15.23 15.10 1.05
CA ARG A 74 13.77 14.96 0.90
C ARG A 74 13.36 14.61 -0.52
N ARG A 75 14.01 15.22 -1.52
CA ARG A 75 13.76 14.89 -2.93
C ARG A 75 14.12 13.43 -3.24
N SER A 76 15.25 12.97 -2.74
CA SER A 76 15.68 11.57 -2.90
C SER A 76 14.72 10.60 -2.23
N MET A 77 14.25 10.89 -1.02
CA MET A 77 13.25 10.09 -0.32
C MET A 77 11.95 9.97 -1.11
N LYS A 78 11.48 11.07 -1.69
CA LYS A 78 10.27 11.10 -2.52
C LYS A 78 10.42 10.25 -3.77
N ILE A 79 11.54 10.37 -4.46
CA ILE A 79 11.84 9.57 -5.66
C ILE A 79 11.91 8.09 -5.31
N LEU A 80 12.58 7.73 -4.21
CA LEU A 80 12.69 6.35 -3.74
C LEU A 80 11.32 5.74 -3.43
N ALA A 81 10.45 6.49 -2.76
CA ALA A 81 9.09 6.06 -2.45
C ALA A 81 8.26 5.80 -3.71
N ILE A 82 8.33 6.70 -4.68
CA ILE A 82 7.63 6.56 -5.96
C ILE A 82 8.16 5.36 -6.74
N LEU A 83 9.49 5.19 -6.80
CA LEU A 83 10.10 4.03 -7.47
C LEU A 83 9.67 2.71 -6.84
N PHE A 84 9.61 2.64 -5.52
CA PHE A 84 9.15 1.44 -4.83
C PHE A 84 7.70 1.08 -5.21
N VAL A 85 6.80 2.05 -5.22
CA VAL A 85 5.40 1.85 -5.60
C VAL A 85 5.27 1.45 -7.07
N LEU A 86 6.05 2.06 -7.97
CA LEU A 86 6.05 1.72 -9.40
C LEU A 86 6.56 0.30 -9.64
N ILE A 87 7.64 -0.10 -8.98
CA ILE A 87 8.19 -1.47 -9.07
C ILE A 87 7.14 -2.48 -8.60
N TYR A 88 6.48 -2.19 -7.47
CA TYR A 88 5.41 -3.05 -6.98
C TYR A 88 4.23 -3.13 -7.96
N ALA A 89 3.78 -2.01 -8.52
CA ALA A 89 2.70 -1.98 -9.49
C ALA A 89 3.02 -2.81 -10.73
N CYS A 90 4.23 -2.68 -11.28
CA CYS A 90 4.70 -3.50 -12.39
C CYS A 90 4.75 -4.99 -12.02
N ALA A 91 5.27 -5.33 -10.85
CA ALA A 91 5.34 -6.70 -10.36
C ALA A 91 3.94 -7.30 -10.16
N ALA A 92 2.99 -6.54 -9.63
CA ALA A 92 1.60 -6.96 -9.46
C ALA A 92 0.90 -7.21 -10.80
N ILE A 93 1.14 -6.38 -11.81
CA ILE A 93 0.62 -6.57 -13.16
C ILE A 93 1.19 -7.85 -13.78
N VAL A 94 2.49 -8.07 -13.68
CA VAL A 94 3.14 -9.30 -14.18
C VAL A 94 2.63 -10.55 -13.45
N TYR A 95 2.40 -10.45 -12.15
CA TYR A 95 1.82 -11.54 -11.37
C TYR A 95 0.38 -11.88 -11.80
N ALA A 96 -0.41 -10.88 -12.14
CA ALA A 96 -1.79 -11.06 -12.61
C ALA A 96 -1.87 -11.65 -14.04
N LEU A 97 -0.83 -11.47 -14.85
CA LEU A 97 -0.72 -12.06 -16.17
C LEU A 97 -0.17 -13.50 -16.08
N PRO A 98 -0.55 -14.40 -17.00
CA PRO A 98 -0.03 -15.78 -17.01
C PRO A 98 1.42 -15.88 -17.52
N ILE A 99 2.26 -14.92 -17.17
CA ILE A 99 3.67 -14.86 -17.50
C ILE A 99 4.46 -15.37 -16.30
N SER A 100 5.11 -16.53 -16.43
CA SER A 100 5.92 -17.12 -15.38
C SER A 100 7.30 -16.47 -15.29
N ALA A 101 7.43 -15.45 -14.46
CA ALA A 101 8.73 -14.92 -14.04
C ALA A 101 8.93 -15.26 -12.56
N GLY A 102 9.70 -16.30 -12.24
CA GLY A 102 9.79 -16.85 -10.88
C GLY A 102 10.20 -15.86 -9.79
N SER A 103 11.19 -14.99 -10.07
CA SER A 103 11.64 -13.97 -9.10
C SER A 103 10.60 -12.88 -8.86
N VAL A 104 9.87 -12.46 -9.89
CA VAL A 104 8.76 -11.49 -9.75
C VAL A 104 7.61 -12.10 -8.97
N TYR A 105 7.31 -13.37 -9.20
CA TYR A 105 6.28 -14.09 -8.44
C TYR A 105 6.59 -14.13 -6.95
N ILE A 106 7.82 -14.49 -6.59
CA ILE A 106 8.28 -14.56 -5.20
C ILE A 106 8.20 -13.19 -4.52
N LEU A 107 8.67 -12.13 -5.18
CA LEU A 107 8.61 -10.77 -4.66
C LEU A 107 7.17 -10.31 -4.42
N THR A 108 6.29 -10.53 -5.38
CA THR A 108 4.89 -10.13 -5.27
C THR A 108 4.16 -10.92 -4.19
N ALA A 109 4.39 -12.22 -4.11
CA ALA A 109 3.82 -13.07 -3.07
C ALA A 109 4.29 -12.64 -1.67
N TRP A 110 5.55 -12.27 -1.52
CA TRP A 110 6.08 -11.74 -0.27
C TRP A 110 5.42 -10.41 0.12
N CYS A 111 5.30 -9.48 -0.82
CA CYS A 111 4.63 -8.19 -0.60
C CYS A 111 3.16 -8.35 -0.19
N ILE A 112 2.44 -9.30 -0.80
CA ILE A 112 1.05 -9.58 -0.46
C ILE A 112 0.93 -10.21 0.95
N ALA A 113 1.87 -11.10 1.31
CA ALA A 113 1.91 -11.71 2.63
C ALA A 113 2.29 -10.71 3.74
N HIS A 114 3.04 -9.67 3.41
CA HIS A 114 3.53 -8.66 4.34
C HIS A 114 3.12 -7.24 3.92
N PRO A 115 1.83 -6.91 3.89
CA PRO A 115 1.36 -5.61 3.43
C PRO A 115 1.84 -4.45 4.31
N SER A 116 2.20 -4.72 5.56
CA SER A 116 2.77 -3.72 6.49
C SER A 116 4.11 -3.13 6.00
N ALA A 117 4.84 -3.82 5.11
CA ALA A 117 6.05 -3.29 4.50
C ALA A 117 5.80 -2.00 3.70
N PHE A 118 4.58 -1.78 3.21
CA PHE A 118 4.19 -0.57 2.48
C PHE A 118 4.09 0.68 3.35
N ILE A 119 4.17 0.56 4.67
CA ILE A 119 4.28 1.73 5.55
C ILE A 119 5.57 2.52 5.27
N LEU A 120 6.63 1.83 4.87
CA LEU A 120 7.94 2.44 4.62
C LEU A 120 7.91 3.46 3.47
N PRO A 121 7.47 3.13 2.25
CA PRO A 121 7.36 4.12 1.16
C PRO A 121 6.36 5.23 1.50
N GLY A 122 5.28 4.94 2.21
CA GLY A 122 4.35 5.95 2.69
C GLY A 122 5.01 6.92 3.66
N LEU A 123 5.78 6.42 4.61
CA LEU A 123 6.53 7.23 5.57
C LEU A 123 7.57 8.12 4.86
N LEU A 124 8.34 7.54 3.94
CA LEU A 124 9.33 8.28 3.15
C LEU A 124 8.70 9.41 2.36
N TYR A 125 7.56 9.16 1.73
CA TYR A 125 6.82 10.19 1.00
C TYR A 125 6.25 11.27 1.93
N GLY A 126 5.68 10.88 3.07
CA GLY A 126 5.14 11.81 4.07
C GLY A 126 6.20 12.71 4.70
N LEU A 127 7.41 12.20 4.88
CA LEU A 127 8.56 12.97 5.38
C LEU A 127 9.17 13.89 4.31
N SER A 128 8.95 13.57 3.06
CA SER A 128 9.44 14.40 1.95
C SER A 128 8.58 15.64 1.75
#